data_db4d9dd3915fc8e457f9bcb6b1e89543
#
_entry.id   db4d9dd3915fc8e457f9bcb6b1e89543
#
_cell.length_a   1.000
_cell.length_b   1.000
_cell.length_c   1.000
_cell.angle_alpha   90.00
_cell.angle_beta   90.00
_cell.angle_gamma   90.00
#
_symmetry.space_group_name_H-M   'P 1'
#
loop_
_entity.id
_entity.type
_entity.pdbx_description
1 polymer ?
#
loop_
_entity_poly.entity_id
_entity_poly.type
_entity_poly.pdbx_seq_one_letter_code
_entity_poly.pdbx_strand_id
1 'polypeptide(L)'
;MVGTASSFFGVAEMPRTRYIAQAGVIAALYAAATLITMMLLQGLAWGPVQFRISEALCVVAAITPAAIPGLTVGCVIANVANMVISGTGALGMLDVVFGSAATFIGAVLCWRLRKRPAIAIGCFVAANALIVPAYLPILLQGLGFYTIPFTDISIDGAYLPMYLFGVISTGIGEAVVIYALGLPLLTALKRANIAPSS
;
A
#
# COMPACT_ATOMS: atom_id res chain seq x y z
N MET A 1 -7.36 -9.69 34.04
CA MET A 1 -8.30 -9.73 32.90
C MET A 1 -7.64 -9.00 31.73
N VAL A 2 -6.92 -9.71 30.89
CA VAL A 2 -6.34 -9.15 29.66
C VAL A 2 -7.25 -9.61 28.54
N GLY A 3 -8.23 -8.78 28.18
CA GLY A 3 -9.04 -8.96 26.98
C GLY A 3 -8.13 -8.82 25.78
N THR A 4 -7.75 -9.95 25.25
CA THR A 4 -6.77 -10.04 24.16
C THR A 4 -7.35 -9.39 22.90
N ALA A 5 -6.54 -8.60 22.21
CA ALA A 5 -6.81 -8.00 20.89
C ALA A 5 -7.30 -9.02 19.82
N SER A 6 -7.24 -10.31 20.12
CA SER A 6 -7.72 -11.42 19.29
C SER A 6 -9.22 -11.40 19.02
N SER A 7 -10.05 -10.88 19.94
CA SER A 7 -11.50 -10.80 19.73
C SER A 7 -11.92 -9.68 18.77
N PHE A 8 -11.08 -8.64 18.64
CA PHE A 8 -11.40 -7.49 17.80
C PHE A 8 -11.28 -7.79 16.29
N PHE A 9 -10.46 -8.79 15.92
CA PHE A 9 -10.23 -9.15 14.51
C PHE A 9 -10.93 -10.44 14.06
N GLY A 10 -11.73 -11.10 14.93
CA GLY A 10 -12.42 -12.35 14.58
C GLY A 10 -11.43 -13.44 14.10
N VAL A 11 -10.26 -13.50 14.70
CA VAL A 11 -9.22 -14.49 14.39
C VAL A 11 -9.63 -15.79 15.07
N ALA A 12 -10.29 -16.68 14.31
CA ALA A 12 -10.42 -18.07 14.74
C ALA A 12 -9.02 -18.65 14.91
N GLU A 13 -8.69 -19.02 16.11
CA GLU A 13 -7.58 -19.83 16.67
C GLU A 13 -6.45 -20.29 15.73
N MET A 14 -5.83 -19.34 15.01
CA MET A 14 -4.59 -19.66 14.29
C MET A 14 -3.43 -19.71 15.30
N PRO A 15 -2.61 -20.78 15.32
CA PRO A 15 -1.46 -20.84 16.18
C PRO A 15 -0.58 -19.57 15.99
N ARG A 16 -0.15 -18.99 17.09
CA ARG A 16 0.63 -17.73 17.08
C ARG A 16 1.84 -17.79 16.16
N THR A 17 2.52 -18.93 16.13
CA THR A 17 3.67 -19.19 15.27
C THR A 17 3.29 -19.11 13.79
N ARG A 18 2.15 -19.69 13.40
CA ARG A 18 1.66 -19.64 12.02
C ARG A 18 1.29 -18.22 11.60
N TYR A 19 0.65 -17.48 12.49
CA TYR A 19 0.31 -16.06 12.26
C TYR A 19 1.54 -15.21 11.98
N ILE A 20 2.58 -15.33 12.83
CA ILE A 20 3.84 -14.58 12.69
C ILE A 20 4.58 -15.00 11.41
N ALA A 21 4.65 -16.30 11.13
CA ALA A 21 5.29 -16.81 9.93
C ALA A 21 4.60 -16.30 8.65
N GLN A 22 3.26 -16.32 8.60
CA GLN A 22 2.50 -15.77 7.47
C GLN A 22 2.75 -14.26 7.32
N ALA A 23 2.71 -13.50 8.40
CA ALA A 23 2.99 -12.06 8.35
C ALA A 23 4.40 -11.78 7.82
N GLY A 24 5.40 -12.55 8.27
CA GLY A 24 6.79 -12.42 7.80
C GLY A 24 6.95 -12.72 6.31
N VAL A 25 6.32 -13.79 5.82
CA VAL A 25 6.34 -14.14 4.38
C VAL A 25 5.66 -13.05 3.55
N ILE A 26 4.50 -12.55 3.98
CA ILE A 26 3.78 -11.48 3.28
C ILE A 26 4.63 -10.20 3.25
N ALA A 27 5.27 -9.84 4.37
CA ALA A 27 6.15 -8.68 4.45
C ALA A 27 7.34 -8.80 3.48
N ALA A 28 7.99 -9.96 3.44
CA ALA A 28 9.12 -10.23 2.55
C ALA A 28 8.72 -10.15 1.07
N LEU A 29 7.59 -10.77 0.71
CA LEU A 29 7.07 -10.74 -0.67
C LEU A 29 6.69 -9.31 -1.10
N TYR A 30 6.02 -8.55 -0.23
CA TYR A 30 5.65 -7.17 -0.52
C TYR A 30 6.89 -6.30 -0.72
N ALA A 31 7.85 -6.36 0.21
CA ALA A 31 9.08 -5.59 0.11
C ALA A 31 9.88 -5.96 -1.15
N ALA A 32 10.06 -7.25 -1.42
CA ALA A 32 10.77 -7.72 -2.62
C ALA A 32 10.08 -7.27 -3.92
N ALA A 33 8.76 -7.43 -4.02
CA ALA A 33 8.00 -7.00 -5.18
C ALA A 33 8.09 -5.47 -5.40
N THR A 34 8.05 -4.67 -4.31
CA THR A 34 8.24 -3.22 -4.40
C THR A 34 9.63 -2.88 -4.90
N LEU A 35 10.69 -3.48 -4.34
CA LEU A 35 12.07 -3.22 -4.75
C LEU A 35 12.32 -3.62 -6.21
N ILE A 36 11.79 -4.76 -6.64
CA ILE A 36 11.87 -5.20 -8.04
C ILE A 36 11.16 -4.18 -8.94
N THR A 37 9.96 -3.73 -8.56
CA THR A 37 9.23 -2.71 -9.33
C THR A 37 10.04 -1.43 -9.46
N MET A 38 10.67 -1.00 -8.37
CA MET A 38 11.54 0.19 -8.37
C MET A 38 12.75 0.04 -9.30
N MET A 39 13.38 -1.13 -9.33
CA MET A 39 14.54 -1.38 -10.20
C MET A 39 14.15 -1.45 -11.67
N LEU A 40 12.97 -2.00 -12.00
CA LEU A 40 12.52 -2.19 -13.38
C LEU A 40 11.79 -0.96 -13.94
N LEU A 41 11.05 -0.23 -13.11
CA LEU A 41 10.15 0.85 -13.51
C LEU A 41 10.52 2.18 -12.83
N GLN A 42 11.81 2.54 -12.82
CA GLN A 42 12.38 3.64 -12.03
C GLN A 42 11.51 4.90 -11.97
N GLY A 43 11.00 5.48 -12.94
CA GLY A 43 10.17 6.70 -12.87
C GLY A 43 8.70 6.47 -12.50
N LEU A 44 8.20 5.24 -12.63
CA LEU A 44 6.77 4.92 -12.42
C LEU A 44 6.49 4.38 -11.01
N ALA A 45 7.49 3.90 -10.30
CA ALA A 45 7.29 3.37 -8.95
C ALA A 45 7.15 4.48 -7.88
N TRP A 46 7.62 5.71 -8.17
CA TRP A 46 7.72 6.83 -7.24
C TRP A 46 7.31 8.18 -7.86
N GLY A 47 6.76 8.16 -9.04
CA GLY A 47 6.23 9.36 -9.69
C GLY A 47 4.84 9.74 -9.15
N PRO A 48 4.27 10.82 -9.70
CA PRO A 48 2.88 11.21 -9.43
C PRO A 48 1.86 10.12 -9.78
N VAL A 49 2.22 9.23 -10.71
CA VAL A 49 1.47 8.01 -11.05
C VAL A 49 2.28 6.83 -10.53
N GLN A 50 1.86 6.26 -9.42
CA GLN A 50 2.57 5.15 -8.79
C GLN A 50 2.02 3.81 -9.26
N PHE A 51 2.86 3.02 -9.94
CA PHE A 51 2.57 1.63 -10.29
C PHE A 51 3.46 0.71 -9.45
N ARG A 52 2.94 0.25 -8.32
CA ARG A 52 3.64 -0.71 -7.46
C ARG A 52 3.01 -2.09 -7.64
N ILE A 53 3.71 -3.02 -8.29
CA ILE A 53 3.21 -4.41 -8.47
C ILE A 53 2.92 -5.08 -7.11
N SER A 54 3.64 -4.69 -6.05
CA SER A 54 3.40 -5.15 -4.68
C SER A 54 1.98 -4.87 -4.17
N GLU A 55 1.30 -3.84 -4.68
CA GLU A 55 -0.09 -3.53 -4.28
C GLU A 55 -1.07 -4.64 -4.69
N ALA A 56 -0.72 -5.45 -5.70
CA ALA A 56 -1.50 -6.65 -6.01
C ALA A 56 -1.57 -7.64 -4.83
N LEU A 57 -0.56 -7.65 -3.94
CA LEU A 57 -0.55 -8.49 -2.73
C LEU A 57 -1.52 -8.00 -1.65
N CYS A 58 -2.01 -6.75 -1.75
CA CYS A 58 -2.94 -6.19 -0.78
C CYS A 58 -4.25 -6.97 -0.69
N VAL A 59 -4.63 -7.69 -1.76
CA VAL A 59 -5.80 -8.57 -1.78
C VAL A 59 -5.71 -9.71 -0.75
N VAL A 60 -4.51 -10.08 -0.30
CA VAL A 60 -4.29 -11.11 0.73
C VAL A 60 -4.91 -10.69 2.07
N ALA A 61 -5.08 -9.38 2.31
CA ALA A 61 -5.80 -8.88 3.48
C ALA A 61 -7.29 -9.29 3.51
N ALA A 62 -7.88 -9.66 2.38
CA ALA A 62 -9.23 -10.23 2.34
C ALA A 62 -9.26 -11.73 2.73
N ILE A 63 -8.10 -12.38 2.84
CA ILE A 63 -7.96 -13.82 3.11
C ILE A 63 -7.50 -14.10 4.53
N THR A 64 -6.49 -13.36 5.01
CA THR A 64 -5.88 -13.61 6.32
C THR A 64 -5.61 -12.31 7.08
N PRO A 65 -5.90 -12.28 8.39
CA PRO A 65 -5.59 -11.11 9.23
C PRO A 65 -4.08 -10.92 9.43
N ALA A 66 -3.25 -11.94 9.19
CA ALA A 66 -1.80 -11.84 9.22
C ALA A 66 -1.27 -10.89 8.12
N ALA A 67 -2.08 -10.62 7.09
CA ALA A 67 -1.74 -9.65 6.07
C ALA A 67 -1.70 -8.21 6.60
N ILE A 68 -2.45 -7.88 7.66
CA ILE A 68 -2.44 -6.54 8.24
C ILE A 68 -1.02 -6.14 8.67
N PRO A 69 -0.38 -6.83 9.63
CA PRO A 69 1.00 -6.53 10.00
C PRO A 69 1.98 -6.85 8.87
N GLY A 70 1.74 -7.90 8.07
CA GLY A 70 2.63 -8.30 6.99
C GLY A 70 2.81 -7.23 5.93
N LEU A 71 1.72 -6.72 5.37
CA LEU A 71 1.74 -5.65 4.37
C LEU A 71 2.31 -4.35 4.95
N THR A 72 1.91 -4.00 6.18
CA THR A 72 2.40 -2.78 6.83
C THR A 72 3.92 -2.82 7.03
N VAL A 73 4.45 -3.90 7.60
CA VAL A 73 5.90 -4.07 7.80
C VAL A 73 6.63 -4.13 6.45
N GLY A 74 6.08 -4.86 5.48
CA GLY A 74 6.64 -4.90 4.12
C GLY A 74 6.71 -3.52 3.47
N CYS A 75 5.66 -2.70 3.64
CA CYS A 75 5.63 -1.32 3.17
C CYS A 75 6.67 -0.44 3.88
N VAL A 76 6.80 -0.56 5.21
CA VAL A 76 7.86 0.15 5.97
C VAL A 76 9.24 -0.21 5.43
N ILE A 77 9.55 -1.50 5.27
CA ILE A 77 10.85 -1.96 4.76
C ILE A 77 11.10 -1.41 3.35
N ALA A 78 10.11 -1.48 2.47
CA ALA A 78 10.22 -0.97 1.11
C ALA A 78 10.46 0.54 1.07
N ASN A 79 9.72 1.32 1.87
CA ASN A 79 9.85 2.77 1.93
C ASN A 79 11.18 3.20 2.55
N VAL A 80 11.68 2.49 3.59
CA VAL A 80 13.02 2.73 4.15
C VAL A 80 14.09 2.43 3.11
N ALA A 81 13.99 1.31 2.40
CA ALA A 81 14.93 0.98 1.33
C ALA A 81 14.91 2.04 0.22
N ASN A 82 13.71 2.50 -0.20
CA ASN A 82 13.61 3.59 -1.16
C ASN A 82 14.25 4.88 -0.68
N MET A 83 13.99 5.28 0.55
CA MET A 83 14.59 6.48 1.16
C MET A 83 16.11 6.45 1.07
N VAL A 84 16.72 5.28 1.33
CA VAL A 84 18.17 5.10 1.25
C VAL A 84 18.67 5.09 -0.20
N ILE A 85 17.99 4.35 -1.10
CA ILE A 85 18.41 4.20 -2.51
C ILE A 85 18.24 5.52 -3.28
N SER A 86 17.13 6.24 -3.04
CA SER A 86 16.84 7.49 -3.74
C SER A 86 17.49 8.72 -3.09
N GLY A 87 18.14 8.56 -1.93
CA GLY A 87 18.83 9.65 -1.24
C GLY A 87 17.89 10.77 -0.76
N THR A 88 16.61 10.49 -0.56
CA THR A 88 15.59 11.51 -0.18
C THR A 88 15.74 11.99 1.26
N GLY A 89 16.59 11.35 2.06
CA GLY A 89 16.89 11.78 3.44
C GLY A 89 15.63 11.87 4.32
N ALA A 90 15.55 12.91 5.13
CA ALA A 90 14.44 13.11 6.07
C ALA A 90 13.07 13.21 5.38
N LEU A 91 13.00 13.68 4.13
CA LEU A 91 11.76 13.76 3.37
C LEU A 91 11.16 12.38 3.06
N GLY A 92 12.02 11.39 2.82
CA GLY A 92 11.58 10.01 2.62
C GLY A 92 10.86 9.40 3.83
N MET A 93 11.04 9.97 5.04
CA MET A 93 10.29 9.56 6.24
C MET A 93 8.78 9.80 6.11
N LEU A 94 8.36 10.74 5.26
CA LEU A 94 6.93 10.94 4.98
C LEU A 94 6.30 9.69 4.35
N ASP A 95 6.99 9.08 3.38
CA ASP A 95 6.55 7.80 2.79
C ASP A 95 6.61 6.65 3.80
N VAL A 96 7.66 6.60 4.62
CA VAL A 96 7.79 5.55 5.65
C VAL A 96 6.62 5.61 6.63
N VAL A 97 6.24 6.80 7.09
CA VAL A 97 5.17 6.96 8.09
C VAL A 97 3.79 6.93 7.44
N PHE A 98 3.52 7.87 6.54
CA PHE A 98 2.16 8.05 6.00
C PHE A 98 1.80 7.02 4.93
N GLY A 99 2.74 6.61 4.07
CA GLY A 99 2.52 5.55 3.10
C GLY A 99 2.24 4.20 3.78
N SER A 100 3.01 3.88 4.84
CA SER A 100 2.76 2.64 5.61
C SER A 100 1.48 2.72 6.45
N ALA A 101 1.12 3.91 6.95
CA ALA A 101 -0.16 4.13 7.62
C ALA A 101 -1.34 3.93 6.66
N ALA A 102 -1.24 4.40 5.41
CA ALA A 102 -2.24 4.18 4.38
C ALA A 102 -2.44 2.69 4.10
N THR A 103 -1.34 1.94 3.94
CA THR A 103 -1.36 0.48 3.76
C THR A 103 -2.00 -0.23 4.97
N PHE A 104 -1.66 0.18 6.19
CA PHE A 104 -2.27 -0.36 7.41
C PHE A 104 -3.78 -0.13 7.45
N ILE A 105 -4.23 1.10 7.20
CA ILE A 105 -5.66 1.46 7.18
C ILE A 105 -6.38 0.66 6.09
N GLY A 106 -5.83 0.61 4.89
CA GLY A 106 -6.36 -0.19 3.78
C GLY A 106 -6.49 -1.66 4.14
N ALA A 107 -5.47 -2.26 4.79
CA ALA A 107 -5.48 -3.66 5.21
C ALA A 107 -6.54 -3.95 6.27
N VAL A 108 -6.68 -3.08 7.27
CA VAL A 108 -7.73 -3.22 8.31
C VAL A 108 -9.13 -3.12 7.72
N LEU A 109 -9.37 -2.14 6.85
CA LEU A 109 -10.67 -1.96 6.19
C LEU A 109 -10.97 -3.13 5.24
N CYS A 110 -9.97 -3.58 4.48
CA CYS A 110 -10.09 -4.73 3.59
C CYS A 110 -10.49 -5.99 4.37
N TRP A 111 -9.81 -6.27 5.49
CA TRP A 111 -10.17 -7.40 6.35
C TRP A 111 -11.58 -7.29 6.92
N ARG A 112 -12.01 -6.11 7.35
CA ARG A 112 -13.37 -5.89 7.87
C ARG A 112 -14.45 -6.09 6.81
N LEU A 113 -14.17 -5.68 5.58
CA LEU A 113 -15.10 -5.75 4.45
C LEU A 113 -14.89 -7.00 3.57
N ARG A 114 -14.11 -8.00 4.01
CA ARG A 114 -13.71 -9.18 3.23
C ARG A 114 -14.86 -9.99 2.63
N LYS A 115 -16.08 -9.84 3.17
CA LYS A 115 -17.29 -10.47 2.59
C LYS A 115 -17.70 -9.85 1.24
N ARG A 116 -17.19 -8.66 0.93
CA ARG A 116 -17.42 -7.94 -0.34
C ARG A 116 -16.07 -7.61 -0.99
N PRO A 117 -15.42 -8.58 -1.63
CA PRO A 117 -14.01 -8.47 -2.02
C PRO A 117 -13.71 -7.27 -2.90
N ALA A 118 -14.56 -6.94 -3.87
CA ALA A 118 -14.36 -5.78 -4.74
C ALA A 118 -14.34 -4.45 -3.96
N ILE A 119 -15.22 -4.30 -2.94
CA ILE A 119 -15.25 -3.12 -2.08
C ILE A 119 -14.06 -3.15 -1.12
N ALA A 120 -13.78 -4.33 -0.56
CA ALA A 120 -12.70 -4.52 0.41
C ALA A 120 -11.34 -4.08 -0.15
N ILE A 121 -11.00 -4.52 -1.35
CA ILE A 121 -9.74 -4.14 -1.98
C ILE A 121 -9.73 -2.66 -2.43
N GLY A 122 -10.89 -2.10 -2.77
CA GLY A 122 -11.03 -0.67 -3.07
C GLY A 122 -10.68 0.24 -1.89
N CYS A 123 -10.69 -0.28 -0.65
CA CYS A 123 -10.25 0.47 0.53
C CYS A 123 -8.76 0.82 0.50
N PHE A 124 -7.91 -0.01 -0.13
CA PHE A 124 -6.51 0.33 -0.35
C PHE A 124 -6.38 1.50 -1.32
N VAL A 125 -7.09 1.43 -2.45
CA VAL A 125 -7.11 2.51 -3.42
C VAL A 125 -7.53 3.82 -2.76
N ALA A 126 -8.61 3.80 -1.97
CA ALA A 126 -9.10 4.98 -1.28
C ALA A 126 -8.09 5.50 -0.23
N ALA A 127 -7.49 4.61 0.58
CA ALA A 127 -6.54 5.00 1.61
C ALA A 127 -5.29 5.64 0.99
N ASN A 128 -4.70 5.02 -0.02
CA ASN A 128 -3.51 5.54 -0.68
C ASN A 128 -3.81 6.81 -1.48
N ALA A 129 -4.90 6.84 -2.25
CA ALA A 129 -5.28 8.01 -3.04
C ALA A 129 -5.59 9.25 -2.19
N LEU A 130 -6.00 9.09 -0.94
CA LEU A 130 -6.29 10.23 -0.07
C LEU A 130 -5.09 10.62 0.80
N ILE A 131 -4.32 9.65 1.31
CA ILE A 131 -3.25 9.91 2.28
C ILE A 131 -1.95 10.28 1.57
N VAL A 132 -1.54 9.55 0.54
CA VAL A 132 -0.26 9.79 -0.14
C VAL A 132 -0.18 11.18 -0.77
N PRO A 133 -1.19 11.65 -1.52
CA PRO A 133 -1.13 12.99 -2.11
C PRO A 133 -1.14 14.13 -1.09
N ALA A 134 -1.55 13.88 0.16
CA ALA A 134 -1.59 14.93 1.18
C ALA A 134 -0.19 15.46 1.55
N TYR A 135 0.84 14.62 1.46
CA TYR A 135 2.22 15.07 1.70
C TYR A 135 3.07 15.19 0.43
N LEU A 136 2.55 14.75 -0.71
CA LEU A 136 3.27 14.75 -2.00
C LEU A 136 3.77 16.15 -2.40
N PRO A 137 3.01 17.26 -2.25
CA PRO A 137 3.49 18.60 -2.54
C PRO A 137 4.73 18.97 -1.72
N ILE A 138 4.73 18.62 -0.43
CA ILE A 138 5.87 18.88 0.48
C ILE A 138 7.09 18.08 0.03
N LEU A 139 6.90 16.80 -0.31
CA LEU A 139 7.96 15.93 -0.77
C LEU A 139 8.59 16.46 -2.07
N LEU A 140 7.76 16.79 -3.06
CA LEU A 140 8.23 17.25 -4.37
C LEU A 140 8.94 18.60 -4.30
N GLN A 141 8.42 19.57 -3.54
CA GLN A 141 9.10 20.84 -3.30
C GLN A 141 10.46 20.64 -2.63
N GLY A 142 10.51 19.77 -1.61
CA GLY A 142 11.75 19.46 -0.90
C GLY A 142 12.79 18.75 -1.76
N LEU A 143 12.37 18.06 -2.84
CA LEU A 143 13.24 17.44 -3.84
C LEU A 143 13.57 18.39 -5.03
N GLY A 144 13.12 19.63 -5.00
CA GLY A 144 13.39 20.60 -6.05
C GLY A 144 12.44 20.56 -7.26
N PHE A 145 11.31 19.86 -7.14
CA PHE A 145 10.27 19.88 -8.17
C PHE A 145 9.28 21.00 -7.90
N TYR A 146 9.30 22.04 -8.74
CA TYR A 146 8.49 23.25 -8.57
C TYR A 146 7.28 23.33 -9.51
N THR A 147 7.09 22.35 -10.37
CA THR A 147 5.95 22.26 -11.30
C THR A 147 5.23 20.91 -11.17
N ILE A 148 3.92 20.93 -11.41
CA ILE A 148 3.15 19.69 -11.54
C ILE A 148 3.68 18.94 -12.77
N PRO A 149 4.09 17.68 -12.64
CA PRO A 149 4.59 16.91 -13.77
C PRO A 149 3.61 16.94 -14.95
N PHE A 150 4.17 17.10 -16.15
CA PHE A 150 3.43 17.19 -17.41
C PHE A 150 2.56 18.48 -17.58
N THR A 151 2.74 19.49 -16.73
CA THR A 151 2.04 20.78 -16.83
C THR A 151 3.00 21.93 -16.55
N ASP A 152 2.61 23.16 -16.94
CA ASP A 152 3.35 24.39 -16.61
C ASP A 152 2.87 25.03 -15.29
N ILE A 153 2.06 24.32 -14.50
CA ILE A 153 1.51 24.85 -13.25
C ILE A 153 2.57 24.77 -12.16
N SER A 154 2.93 25.92 -11.59
CA SER A 154 3.85 26.00 -10.46
C SER A 154 3.23 25.37 -9.21
N ILE A 155 4.06 24.66 -8.43
CA ILE A 155 3.67 24.08 -7.13
C ILE A 155 3.60 25.19 -6.06
N ASP A 156 4.30 26.30 -6.23
CA ASP A 156 4.28 27.43 -5.30
C ASP A 156 2.88 28.01 -5.17
N GLY A 157 2.26 27.80 -4.01
CA GLY A 157 0.88 28.21 -3.72
C GLY A 157 -0.20 27.28 -4.33
N ALA A 158 0.17 26.21 -5.02
CA ALA A 158 -0.74 25.31 -5.74
C ALA A 158 -1.00 23.98 -5.01
N TYR A 159 -1.00 23.96 -3.66
CA TYR A 159 -1.21 22.75 -2.87
C TYR A 159 -2.47 21.95 -3.31
N LEU A 160 -3.60 22.63 -3.43
CA LEU A 160 -4.86 21.97 -3.76
C LEU A 160 -4.87 21.34 -5.16
N PRO A 161 -4.47 22.01 -6.25
CA PRO A 161 -4.31 21.38 -7.56
C PRO A 161 -3.38 20.19 -7.54
N MET A 162 -2.24 20.27 -6.84
CA MET A 162 -1.28 19.17 -6.71
C MET A 162 -1.86 18.00 -5.93
N TYR A 163 -2.58 18.26 -4.85
CA TYR A 163 -3.29 17.25 -4.08
C TYR A 163 -4.33 16.53 -4.94
N LEU A 164 -5.19 17.28 -5.65
CA LEU A 164 -6.22 16.68 -6.51
C LEU A 164 -5.62 15.87 -7.66
N PHE A 165 -4.57 16.39 -8.29
CA PHE A 165 -3.82 15.64 -9.30
C PHE A 165 -3.27 14.34 -8.72
N GLY A 166 -2.66 14.38 -7.55
CA GLY A 166 -2.14 13.22 -6.84
C GLY A 166 -3.24 12.20 -6.49
N VAL A 167 -4.40 12.65 -6.02
CA VAL A 167 -5.57 11.79 -5.74
C VAL A 167 -5.99 11.01 -6.97
N ILE A 168 -6.11 11.69 -8.11
CA ILE A 168 -6.53 11.07 -9.37
C ILE A 168 -5.44 10.12 -9.88
N SER A 169 -4.20 10.57 -9.95
CA SER A 169 -3.09 9.81 -10.53
C SER A 169 -2.74 8.57 -9.69
N THR A 170 -2.58 8.74 -8.36
CA THR A 170 -2.34 7.62 -7.44
C THR A 170 -3.55 6.67 -7.42
N GLY A 171 -4.77 7.21 -7.38
CA GLY A 171 -5.99 6.41 -7.40
C GLY A 171 -6.12 5.55 -8.64
N ILE A 172 -5.84 6.09 -9.83
CA ILE A 172 -5.85 5.33 -11.09
C ILE A 172 -4.75 4.28 -11.11
N GLY A 173 -3.51 4.66 -10.79
CA GLY A 173 -2.38 3.74 -10.77
C GLY A 173 -2.61 2.54 -9.85
N GLU A 174 -3.06 2.81 -8.64
CA GLU A 174 -3.37 1.78 -7.66
C GLU A 174 -4.56 0.91 -8.06
N ALA A 175 -5.65 1.53 -8.56
CA ALA A 175 -6.80 0.79 -9.04
C ALA A 175 -6.43 -0.17 -10.17
N VAL A 176 -5.62 0.26 -11.13
CA VAL A 176 -5.16 -0.60 -12.22
C VAL A 176 -4.41 -1.81 -11.66
N VAL A 177 -3.45 -1.63 -10.79
CA VAL A 177 -2.66 -2.74 -10.23
C VAL A 177 -3.53 -3.68 -9.39
N ILE A 178 -4.31 -3.13 -8.45
CA ILE A 178 -5.12 -3.93 -7.53
C ILE A 178 -6.22 -4.70 -8.28
N TYR A 179 -6.92 -4.06 -9.20
CA TYR A 179 -8.02 -4.73 -9.92
C TYR A 179 -7.52 -5.60 -11.08
N ALA A 180 -6.49 -5.19 -11.82
CA ALA A 180 -5.99 -5.99 -12.94
C ALA A 180 -5.11 -7.17 -12.49
N LEU A 181 -4.31 -7.02 -11.44
CA LEU A 181 -3.41 -8.07 -10.95
C LEU A 181 -3.92 -8.70 -9.65
N GLY A 182 -4.42 -7.90 -8.71
CA GLY A 182 -4.86 -8.36 -7.41
C GLY A 182 -6.11 -9.24 -7.46
N LEU A 183 -7.16 -8.87 -8.21
CA LEU A 183 -8.37 -9.71 -8.31
C LEU A 183 -8.13 -11.09 -8.91
N PRO A 184 -7.39 -11.26 -10.02
CA PRO A 184 -6.98 -12.56 -10.51
C PRO A 184 -6.19 -13.35 -9.46
N LEU A 185 -5.24 -12.70 -8.77
CA LEU A 185 -4.48 -13.30 -7.68
C LEU A 185 -5.39 -13.80 -6.56
N LEU A 186 -6.33 -12.97 -6.10
CA LEU A 186 -7.31 -13.35 -5.08
C LEU A 186 -8.14 -14.56 -5.50
N THR A 187 -8.56 -14.58 -6.76
CA THR A 187 -9.35 -15.68 -7.32
C THR A 187 -8.53 -16.97 -7.38
N ALA A 188 -7.26 -16.87 -7.80
CA ALA A 188 -6.34 -18.00 -7.83
C ALA A 188 -6.08 -18.57 -6.42
N LEU A 189 -5.82 -17.69 -5.43
CA LEU A 189 -5.60 -18.09 -4.03
C LEU A 189 -6.83 -18.78 -3.42
N LYS A 190 -8.04 -18.30 -3.72
CA LYS A 190 -9.27 -18.95 -3.27
C LYS A 190 -9.47 -20.32 -3.91
N ARG A 191 -9.19 -20.48 -5.21
CA ARG A 191 -9.28 -21.76 -5.91
C ARG A 191 -8.26 -22.80 -5.41
N ALA A 192 -7.07 -22.33 -4.99
CA ALA A 192 -6.03 -23.17 -4.43
C ALA A 192 -6.30 -23.61 -2.97
N ASN A 193 -7.48 -23.32 -2.40
CA ASN A 193 -7.84 -23.59 -1.00
C ASN A 193 -6.85 -23.03 0.04
N ILE A 194 -6.10 -22.02 -0.32
CA ILE A 194 -5.19 -21.32 0.58
C ILE A 194 -5.99 -20.35 1.49
N ALA A 195 -7.19 -19.95 1.03
CA ALA A 195 -8.15 -19.19 1.81
C ALA A 195 -9.05 -20.11 2.61
N PRO A 196 -9.27 -19.89 3.91
CA PRO A 196 -10.31 -20.59 4.64
C PRO A 196 -11.66 -20.29 3.96
N SER A 197 -12.41 -21.34 3.69
CA SER A 197 -13.80 -21.24 3.21
C SER A 197 -14.60 -20.38 4.20
N SER A 198 -15.08 -19.25 3.73
CA SER A 198 -15.94 -18.31 4.48
C SER A 198 -17.29 -18.94 4.81
#